data_ba5f8fa93fbca5e77e176b10c1f2b15b
#
_entry.id   ba5f8fa93fbca5e77e176b10c1f2b15b
#
_cell.length_a   1.000
_cell.length_b   1.000
_cell.length_c   1.000
_cell.angle_alpha   90.00
_cell.angle_beta   90.00
_cell.angle_gamma   90.00
#
_symmetry.space_group_name_H-M   'P 1'
#
loop_
_entity.id
_entity.type
_entity.pdbx_description
1 polymer ?
#
loop_
_entity_poly.entity_id
_entity_poly.type
_entity_poly.pdbx_seq_one_letter_code
_entity_poly.pdbx_strand_id
1 'polypeptide(L)'
;MKRDRDGGDESEGAKNFAVAGIRGLREIGYQVRLVQLDSRSFGSPQNRNRLFLICARRGVPLPSTPEPTHANPELEVNRFASGSKSFKDFYVGSQGDYGSGPFPAVTVRDAISDLPRFEYNHRGYAAPRGMPTFDANRATGDRIGFLEPRPYDSPACNDYQARQRKEAMEVENHYTPPWTPRILDMYVTFAVQRLD
;
A
#
# COMPACT_ATOMS: atom_id res chain seq x y z
N MET A 1 -3.51 38.77 -19.83
CA MET A 1 -2.41 38.46 -18.88
C MET A 1 -2.54 37.01 -18.47
N LYS A 2 -1.93 36.08 -19.21
CA LYS A 2 -1.94 34.62 -18.92
C LYS A 2 -0.91 34.37 -17.81
N ARG A 3 -1.35 33.81 -16.72
CA ARG A 3 -0.44 33.26 -15.71
C ARG A 3 -0.05 31.87 -16.18
N ASP A 4 1.16 31.69 -16.63
CA ASP A 4 1.79 30.40 -16.82
C ASP A 4 1.92 29.75 -15.43
N ARG A 5 1.22 28.63 -15.25
CA ARG A 5 1.44 27.75 -14.11
C ARG A 5 2.67 26.92 -14.45
N ASP A 6 3.79 27.31 -13.89
CA ASP A 6 5.01 26.52 -13.85
C ASP A 6 4.70 25.25 -13.03
N GLY A 7 4.29 24.21 -13.71
CA GLY A 7 4.18 22.86 -13.19
C GLY A 7 5.59 22.26 -13.12
N GLY A 8 6.37 22.69 -12.14
CA GLY A 8 7.65 22.07 -11.84
C GLY A 8 7.43 20.58 -11.58
N ASP A 9 7.98 19.74 -12.42
CA ASP A 9 7.85 18.29 -12.40
C ASP A 9 8.53 17.73 -11.15
N GLU A 10 7.73 17.48 -10.09
CA GLU A 10 8.19 16.82 -8.84
C GLU A 10 8.89 15.48 -9.13
N SER A 11 8.58 14.86 -10.27
CA SER A 11 9.22 13.62 -10.73
C SER A 11 10.70 13.82 -11.11
N GLU A 12 11.04 14.99 -11.58
CA GLU A 12 12.41 15.32 -11.99
C GLU A 12 13.33 15.58 -10.79
N GLY A 13 12.82 16.18 -9.73
CA GLY A 13 13.52 16.34 -8.45
C GLY A 13 13.85 15.00 -7.78
N ALA A 14 12.90 14.07 -7.75
CA ALA A 14 13.10 12.74 -7.19
C ALA A 14 14.10 11.91 -8.01
N LYS A 15 14.07 12.01 -9.33
CA LYS A 15 15.04 11.37 -10.24
C LYS A 15 16.46 11.88 -9.98
N ASN A 16 16.62 13.18 -9.79
CA ASN A 16 17.92 13.80 -9.50
C ASN A 16 18.49 13.35 -8.16
N PHE A 17 17.64 13.19 -7.14
CA PHE A 17 18.08 12.75 -5.81
C PHE A 17 18.57 11.30 -5.81
N ALA A 18 17.85 10.39 -6.47
CA ALA A 18 18.27 8.99 -6.60
C ALA A 18 19.58 8.85 -7.39
N VAL A 19 19.73 9.60 -8.48
CA VAL A 19 20.96 9.62 -9.29
C VAL A 19 22.13 10.17 -8.49
N ALA A 20 21.95 11.25 -7.73
CA ALA A 20 22.99 11.81 -6.87
C ALA A 20 23.43 10.82 -5.80
N GLY A 21 22.49 10.14 -5.14
CA GLY A 21 22.78 9.10 -4.15
C GLY A 21 23.56 7.92 -4.74
N ILE A 22 23.18 7.45 -5.94
CA ILE A 22 23.90 6.38 -6.64
C ILE A 22 25.33 6.79 -6.97
N ARG A 23 25.52 8.02 -7.48
CA ARG A 23 26.86 8.54 -7.81
C ARG A 23 27.74 8.61 -6.56
N GLY A 24 27.25 9.21 -5.47
CA GLY A 24 28.00 9.31 -4.22
C GLY A 24 28.39 7.94 -3.66
N LEU A 25 27.50 6.95 -3.68
CA LEU A 25 27.81 5.60 -3.24
C LEU A 25 28.89 4.94 -4.12
N ARG A 26 28.88 5.17 -5.44
CA ARG A 26 29.91 4.63 -6.34
C ARG A 26 31.25 5.29 -6.14
N GLU A 27 31.30 6.59 -5.88
CA GLU A 27 32.54 7.33 -5.58
C GLU A 27 33.24 6.80 -4.34
N ILE A 28 32.49 6.40 -3.32
CA ILE A 28 33.05 5.79 -2.10
C ILE A 28 33.26 4.28 -2.19
N GLY A 29 33.19 3.71 -3.41
CA GLY A 29 33.59 2.33 -3.67
C GLY A 29 32.49 1.28 -3.55
N TYR A 30 31.21 1.68 -3.61
CA TYR A 30 30.09 0.74 -3.66
C TYR A 30 29.66 0.45 -5.10
N GLN A 31 29.18 -0.75 -5.31
CA GLN A 31 28.32 -1.09 -6.44
C GLN A 31 26.86 -0.96 -5.99
N VAL A 32 25.98 -0.48 -6.87
CA VAL A 32 24.62 -0.11 -6.54
C VAL A 32 23.67 -0.65 -7.60
N ARG A 33 22.55 -1.20 -7.15
CA ARG A 33 21.40 -1.59 -7.95
C ARG A 33 20.18 -0.83 -7.44
N LEU A 34 19.45 -0.18 -8.34
CA LEU A 34 18.15 0.43 -8.04
C LEU A 34 17.06 -0.55 -8.45
N VAL A 35 16.16 -0.87 -7.53
CA VAL A 35 15.04 -1.81 -7.75
C VAL A 35 13.75 -1.16 -7.30
N GLN A 36 12.71 -1.28 -8.11
CA GLN A 36 11.35 -0.92 -7.72
C GLN A 36 10.59 -2.19 -7.35
N LEU A 37 10.01 -2.21 -6.17
CA LEU A 37 9.22 -3.33 -5.67
C LEU A 37 7.83 -2.83 -5.23
N ASP A 38 6.81 -3.63 -5.51
CA ASP A 38 5.46 -3.42 -5.03
C ASP A 38 5.11 -4.48 -3.97
N SER A 39 4.60 -4.03 -2.83
CA SER A 39 4.27 -4.91 -1.71
C SER A 39 3.22 -5.96 -2.08
N ARG A 40 2.33 -5.68 -3.03
CA ARG A 40 1.31 -6.63 -3.51
C ARG A 40 1.95 -7.86 -4.16
N SER A 41 3.04 -7.68 -4.89
CA SER A 41 3.80 -8.79 -5.49
C SER A 41 4.43 -9.74 -4.47
N PHE A 42 4.38 -9.39 -3.18
CA PHE A 42 4.90 -10.17 -2.05
C PHE A 42 3.81 -10.55 -1.04
N GLY A 43 2.54 -10.55 -1.45
CA GLY A 43 1.41 -11.03 -0.66
C GLY A 43 0.85 -10.02 0.35
N SER A 44 1.13 -8.73 0.17
CA SER A 44 0.43 -7.69 0.92
C SER A 44 -0.88 -7.30 0.20
N PRO A 45 -1.99 -7.08 0.91
CA PRO A 45 -3.22 -6.54 0.32
C PRO A 45 -3.12 -5.06 -0.04
N GLN A 46 -1.95 -4.46 0.12
CA GLN A 46 -1.69 -3.05 -0.14
C GLN A 46 -0.87 -2.87 -1.41
N ASN A 47 -1.32 -2.01 -2.31
CA ASN A 47 -0.50 -1.50 -3.41
C ASN A 47 0.45 -0.42 -2.86
N ARG A 48 1.74 -0.74 -2.80
CA ARG A 48 2.76 0.17 -2.28
C ARG A 48 4.08 -0.02 -3.01
N ASN A 49 4.25 0.76 -4.05
CA ASN A 49 5.50 0.85 -4.79
C ASN A 49 6.57 1.59 -3.98
N ARG A 50 7.78 1.03 -3.95
CA ARG A 50 8.96 1.64 -3.33
C ARG A 50 10.20 1.39 -4.16
N LEU A 51 11.10 2.38 -4.13
CA LEU A 51 12.44 2.27 -4.69
C LEU A 51 13.41 1.82 -3.59
N PHE A 52 14.21 0.82 -3.92
CA PHE A 52 15.25 0.28 -3.05
C PHE A 52 16.61 0.44 -3.72
N LEU A 53 17.58 0.94 -2.95
CA LEU A 53 18.98 0.92 -3.33
C LEU A 53 19.64 -0.27 -2.64
N ILE A 54 20.02 -1.27 -3.44
CA ILE A 54 20.77 -2.43 -2.95
C ILE A 54 22.24 -2.16 -3.22
N CYS A 55 23.05 -2.14 -2.18
CA CYS A 55 24.44 -1.74 -2.26
C CYS A 55 25.37 -2.77 -1.63
N ALA A 56 26.53 -2.98 -2.25
CA ALA A 56 27.62 -3.76 -1.67
C ALA A 56 28.96 -3.10 -2.00
N ARG A 57 29.98 -3.30 -1.18
CA ARG A 57 31.35 -2.86 -1.51
C ARG A 57 31.83 -3.59 -2.79
N ARG A 58 32.69 -2.94 -3.53
CA ARG A 58 33.34 -3.59 -4.69
C ARG A 58 34.03 -4.87 -4.25
N GLY A 59 33.86 -5.94 -5.02
CA GLY A 59 34.38 -7.26 -4.67
C GLY A 59 33.47 -8.13 -3.81
N VAL A 60 32.40 -7.56 -3.23
CA VAL A 60 31.36 -8.32 -2.52
C VAL A 60 30.16 -8.51 -3.47
N PRO A 61 29.65 -9.74 -3.68
CA PRO A 61 28.46 -9.94 -4.52
C PRO A 61 27.27 -9.12 -4.05
N LEU A 62 26.57 -8.47 -4.99
CA LEU A 62 25.28 -7.84 -4.70
C LEU A 62 24.24 -8.92 -4.43
N PRO A 63 23.38 -8.76 -3.40
CA PRO A 63 22.22 -9.62 -3.21
C PRO A 63 21.35 -9.66 -4.45
N SER A 64 20.75 -10.81 -4.73
CA SER A 64 19.73 -10.92 -5.79
C SER A 64 18.52 -10.05 -5.49
N THR A 65 17.83 -9.62 -6.53
CA THR A 65 16.52 -8.98 -6.38
C THR A 65 15.51 -10.04 -5.93
N PRO A 66 14.67 -9.75 -4.93
CA PRO A 66 13.60 -10.66 -4.53
C PRO A 66 12.68 -10.99 -5.72
N GLU A 67 12.33 -12.25 -5.87
CA GLU A 67 11.35 -12.68 -6.85
C GLU A 67 9.93 -12.53 -6.30
N PRO A 68 8.96 -12.11 -7.14
CA PRO A 68 7.56 -12.02 -6.75
C PRO A 68 7.02 -13.36 -6.29
N THR A 69 6.32 -13.36 -5.17
CA THR A 69 5.64 -14.56 -4.64
C THR A 69 4.16 -14.59 -4.97
N HIS A 70 3.57 -13.45 -5.29
CA HIS A 70 2.13 -13.31 -5.56
C HIS A 70 1.90 -12.60 -6.89
N ALA A 71 0.81 -12.95 -7.56
CA ALA A 71 0.34 -12.24 -8.73
C ALA A 71 -0.02 -10.78 -8.39
N ASN A 72 0.30 -9.87 -9.29
CA ASN A 72 -0.07 -8.45 -9.17
C ASN A 72 -0.63 -7.95 -10.51
N PRO A 73 -1.92 -8.22 -10.81
CA PRO A 73 -2.52 -7.88 -12.08
C PRO A 73 -2.63 -6.37 -12.35
N GLU A 74 -2.50 -5.55 -11.29
CA GLU A 74 -2.53 -4.09 -11.38
C GLU A 74 -1.13 -3.47 -11.27
N LEU A 75 -0.09 -4.25 -11.54
CA LEU A 75 1.28 -3.74 -11.45
C LEU A 75 1.49 -2.59 -12.44
N GLU A 76 1.50 -1.40 -11.96
CA GLU A 76 1.98 -0.25 -12.70
C GLU A 76 3.51 -0.29 -12.75
N VAL A 77 4.05 -0.72 -13.87
CA VAL A 77 5.48 -0.54 -14.17
C VAL A 77 5.69 0.96 -14.37
N ASN A 78 6.08 1.65 -13.33
CA ASN A 78 6.44 3.05 -13.45
C ASN A 78 7.54 3.21 -14.50
N ARG A 79 7.21 3.89 -15.59
CA ARG A 79 8.11 4.17 -16.72
C ARG A 79 9.19 5.20 -16.34
N PHE A 80 9.80 5.08 -15.16
CA PHE A 80 10.96 5.89 -14.81
C PHE A 80 12.13 5.77 -15.79
N ALA A 81 12.06 4.75 -16.65
CA ALA A 81 13.13 4.43 -17.59
C ALA A 81 13.08 5.22 -18.90
N SER A 82 12.04 6.03 -19.18
CA SER A 82 11.85 6.54 -20.55
C SER A 82 12.54 7.85 -20.87
N GLY A 83 13.21 8.54 -19.93
CA GLY A 83 13.69 9.89 -20.17
C GLY A 83 15.20 10.14 -20.14
N SER A 84 16.01 9.32 -19.48
CA SER A 84 17.45 9.58 -19.34
C SER A 84 18.30 8.33 -19.57
N LYS A 85 19.23 8.39 -20.52
CA LYS A 85 20.25 7.34 -20.76
C LYS A 85 21.01 7.00 -19.47
N SER A 86 21.26 7.99 -18.62
CA SER A 86 21.99 7.87 -17.36
C SER A 86 21.27 7.01 -16.31
N PHE A 87 19.94 6.90 -16.40
CA PHE A 87 19.15 6.12 -15.43
C PHE A 87 19.05 4.64 -15.82
N LYS A 88 19.08 4.36 -17.12
CA LYS A 88 19.01 2.97 -17.65
C LYS A 88 20.16 2.10 -17.20
N ASP A 89 21.33 2.70 -16.97
CA ASP A 89 22.53 1.96 -16.59
C ASP A 89 22.48 1.41 -15.14
N PHE A 90 21.60 1.94 -14.31
CA PHE A 90 21.48 1.57 -12.89
C PHE A 90 20.14 0.96 -12.51
N TYR A 91 19.13 1.15 -13.36
CA TYR A 91 17.81 0.62 -13.14
C TYR A 91 17.74 -0.81 -13.65
N VAL A 92 17.75 -1.73 -12.73
CA VAL A 92 17.25 -3.07 -13.00
C VAL A 92 15.73 -2.98 -12.79
N GLY A 93 15.03 -2.61 -13.84
CA GLY A 93 13.59 -2.76 -13.89
C GLY A 93 13.24 -4.22 -13.57
N SER A 94 11.99 -4.46 -13.27
CA SER A 94 11.44 -5.80 -13.10
C SER A 94 11.83 -6.67 -14.30
N GLN A 95 12.95 -7.34 -14.22
CA GLN A 95 13.38 -8.35 -15.20
C GLN A 95 12.65 -9.66 -14.91
N GLY A 96 11.38 -9.62 -14.85
CA GLY A 96 10.53 -10.76 -14.66
C GLY A 96 9.11 -10.32 -14.88
N ASP A 97 8.25 -11.24 -15.14
CA ASP A 97 6.82 -11.01 -15.18
C ASP A 97 6.33 -10.76 -13.73
N TYR A 98 6.60 -9.56 -13.20
CA TYR A 98 6.16 -9.18 -11.85
C TYR A 98 4.62 -9.11 -11.73
N GLY A 99 3.91 -9.25 -12.83
CA GLY A 99 2.46 -9.44 -12.83
C GLY A 99 2.06 -10.85 -12.45
N SER A 100 2.97 -11.84 -12.59
CA SER A 100 2.73 -13.25 -12.25
C SER A 100 3.60 -13.68 -11.08
N GLY A 101 3.00 -14.38 -10.14
CA GLY A 101 3.66 -15.06 -9.04
C GLY A 101 2.99 -16.41 -8.82
N PRO A 102 3.63 -17.35 -8.08
CA PRO A 102 3.07 -18.69 -7.86
C PRO A 102 1.78 -18.69 -7.03
N PHE A 103 1.54 -17.61 -6.28
CA PHE A 103 0.33 -17.47 -5.46
C PHE A 103 -0.60 -16.38 -6.01
N PRO A 104 -1.92 -16.50 -5.82
CA PRO A 104 -2.88 -15.46 -6.20
C PRO A 104 -2.64 -14.17 -5.42
N ALA A 105 -3.08 -13.04 -6.00
CA ALA A 105 -3.05 -11.76 -5.31
C ALA A 105 -3.90 -11.80 -4.04
N VAL A 106 -3.38 -11.23 -2.96
CA VAL A 106 -4.17 -11.02 -1.73
C VAL A 106 -4.93 -9.72 -1.86
N THR A 107 -6.26 -9.79 -1.81
CA THR A 107 -7.12 -8.61 -1.86
C THR A 107 -7.34 -8.02 -0.46
N VAL A 108 -7.83 -6.78 -0.39
CA VAL A 108 -8.26 -6.18 0.89
C VAL A 108 -9.36 -7.03 1.54
N ARG A 109 -10.30 -7.56 0.74
CA ARG A 109 -11.34 -8.46 1.24
C ARG A 109 -10.75 -9.71 1.88
N ASP A 110 -9.76 -10.33 1.24
CA ASP A 110 -9.09 -11.51 1.79
C ASP A 110 -8.41 -11.22 3.12
N ALA A 111 -7.98 -9.99 3.34
CA ALA A 111 -7.29 -9.60 4.54
C ALA A 111 -8.21 -9.28 5.73
N ILE A 112 -9.40 -8.70 5.48
CA ILE A 112 -10.22 -8.10 6.55
C ILE A 112 -11.64 -8.65 6.64
N SER A 113 -12.04 -9.62 5.80
CA SER A 113 -13.43 -10.09 5.77
C SER A 113 -13.88 -10.83 7.03
N ASP A 114 -12.96 -11.21 7.86
CA ASP A 114 -13.16 -11.92 9.15
C ASP A 114 -13.19 -11.00 10.37
N LEU A 115 -12.89 -9.72 10.17
CA LEU A 115 -12.89 -8.74 11.26
C LEU A 115 -14.31 -8.35 11.69
N PRO A 116 -14.53 -8.03 12.97
CA PRO A 116 -15.81 -7.53 13.46
C PRO A 116 -16.24 -6.29 12.69
N ARG A 117 -17.41 -6.33 12.10
CA ARG A 117 -17.91 -5.23 11.28
C ARG A 117 -18.52 -4.13 12.14
N PHE A 118 -18.37 -2.90 11.67
CA PHE A 118 -19.06 -1.73 12.20
C PHE A 118 -19.24 -0.69 11.10
N GLU A 119 -20.18 0.23 11.33
CA GLU A 119 -20.49 1.32 10.43
C GLU A 119 -20.48 2.67 11.16
N TYR A 120 -20.48 3.73 10.38
CA TYR A 120 -20.60 5.09 10.90
C TYR A 120 -22.04 5.54 10.87
N ASN A 121 -22.47 6.26 11.91
CA ASN A 121 -23.73 6.99 11.87
C ASN A 121 -23.62 8.13 10.85
N HIS A 122 -24.46 8.09 9.81
CA HIS A 122 -24.49 9.11 8.80
C HIS A 122 -25.91 9.35 8.30
N ARG A 123 -26.29 10.64 8.16
CA ARG A 123 -27.66 11.05 7.76
C ARG A 123 -28.10 10.55 6.39
N GLY A 124 -27.18 10.26 5.50
CA GLY A 124 -27.42 9.78 4.14
C GLY A 124 -27.27 8.27 3.96
N TYR A 125 -27.05 7.54 5.05
CA TYR A 125 -26.84 6.09 4.98
C TYR A 125 -27.42 5.40 6.21
N ALA A 126 -28.25 4.40 6.00
CA ALA A 126 -28.77 3.53 7.05
C ALA A 126 -27.91 2.26 7.14
N ALA A 127 -27.24 2.08 8.25
CA ALA A 127 -26.49 0.84 8.48
C ALA A 127 -27.42 -0.38 8.48
N PRO A 128 -26.93 -1.55 8.05
CA PRO A 128 -27.70 -2.79 8.13
C PRO A 128 -28.20 -3.05 9.54
N ARG A 129 -29.40 -3.63 9.65
CA ARG A 129 -30.02 -3.91 10.95
C ARG A 129 -29.12 -4.79 11.82
N GLY A 130 -28.84 -4.34 13.03
CA GLY A 130 -27.99 -5.05 14.00
C GLY A 130 -26.48 -4.81 13.82
N MET A 131 -26.09 -4.01 12.84
CA MET A 131 -24.70 -3.58 12.70
C MET A 131 -24.36 -2.55 13.78
N PRO A 132 -23.28 -2.74 14.55
CA PRO A 132 -22.78 -1.72 15.45
C PRO A 132 -22.44 -0.43 14.68
N THR A 133 -22.91 0.71 15.21
CA THR A 133 -22.66 2.01 14.59
C THR A 133 -21.99 2.95 15.58
N PHE A 134 -21.10 3.80 15.06
CA PHE A 134 -20.35 4.77 15.83
C PHE A 134 -20.48 6.16 15.23
N ASP A 135 -20.53 7.17 16.08
CA ASP A 135 -20.56 8.57 15.65
C ASP A 135 -19.18 9.04 15.23
N ALA A 136 -19.10 9.58 14.02
CA ALA A 136 -17.88 10.22 13.54
C ALA A 136 -17.74 11.62 14.15
N ASN A 137 -17.57 11.71 15.45
CA ASN A 137 -17.43 12.99 16.13
C ASN A 137 -15.96 13.41 16.26
N ARG A 138 -15.57 14.37 15.43
CA ARG A 138 -14.23 14.95 15.47
C ARG A 138 -13.97 15.83 16.69
N ALA A 139 -15.02 16.34 17.32
CA ALA A 139 -14.87 17.28 18.43
C ALA A 139 -14.28 16.64 19.69
N THR A 140 -14.50 15.34 19.89
CA THR A 140 -13.96 14.59 21.03
C THR A 140 -12.60 13.98 20.78
N GLY A 141 -12.17 13.88 19.51
CA GLY A 141 -10.92 13.20 19.13
C GLY A 141 -10.95 11.68 19.35
N ASP A 142 -12.14 11.12 19.62
CA ASP A 142 -12.30 9.72 19.96
C ASP A 142 -12.03 8.81 18.75
N ARG A 143 -11.45 7.69 19.03
CA ARG A 143 -11.27 6.60 18.04
C ARG A 143 -12.63 5.98 17.76
N ILE A 144 -12.86 5.60 16.50
CA ILE A 144 -14.14 5.07 16.03
C ILE A 144 -13.99 3.57 15.79
N GLY A 145 -14.80 2.78 16.47
CA GLY A 145 -14.76 1.32 16.38
C GLY A 145 -14.64 0.67 17.75
N PHE A 146 -14.13 -0.53 17.77
CA PHE A 146 -14.01 -1.32 19.00
C PHE A 146 -12.69 -1.02 19.70
N LEU A 147 -12.78 -0.41 20.88
CA LEU A 147 -11.64 -0.12 21.74
C LEU A 147 -11.22 -1.34 22.56
N GLU A 148 -12.20 -2.19 22.90
CA GLU A 148 -11.99 -3.44 23.62
C GLU A 148 -11.79 -4.60 22.63
N PRO A 149 -11.05 -5.66 23.02
CA PRO A 149 -10.91 -6.86 22.20
C PRO A 149 -12.27 -7.43 21.79
N ARG A 150 -12.33 -7.94 20.57
CA ARG A 150 -13.55 -8.56 20.02
C ARG A 150 -13.21 -9.87 19.33
N PRO A 151 -14.07 -10.89 19.45
CA PRO A 151 -13.89 -12.09 18.65
C PRO A 151 -14.00 -11.76 17.17
N TYR A 152 -13.34 -12.55 16.34
CA TYR A 152 -13.51 -12.46 14.90
C TYR A 152 -14.92 -12.84 14.49
N ASP A 153 -15.48 -12.19 13.47
CA ASP A 153 -16.85 -12.46 12.97
C ASP A 153 -16.98 -13.85 12.33
N SER A 154 -15.87 -14.42 11.87
CA SER A 154 -15.84 -15.77 11.28
C SER A 154 -14.48 -16.46 11.51
N PRO A 155 -14.40 -17.79 11.34
CA PRO A 155 -13.11 -18.47 11.21
C PRO A 155 -12.28 -17.88 10.08
N ALA A 156 -10.96 -18.07 10.12
CA ALA A 156 -10.08 -17.65 9.02
C ALA A 156 -10.53 -18.32 7.72
N CYS A 157 -10.83 -17.49 6.70
CA CYS A 157 -11.34 -17.96 5.42
C CYS A 157 -10.22 -18.30 4.42
N ASN A 158 -8.99 -17.93 4.73
CA ASN A 158 -7.81 -18.13 3.87
C ASN A 158 -6.52 -18.16 4.70
N ASP A 159 -5.44 -18.60 4.05
CA ASP A 159 -4.11 -18.70 4.67
C ASP A 159 -3.54 -17.35 5.12
N TYR A 160 -3.91 -16.26 4.47
CA TYR A 160 -3.47 -14.92 4.87
C TYR A 160 -4.03 -14.59 6.25
N GLN A 161 -5.36 -14.73 6.45
CA GLN A 161 -6.01 -14.49 7.74
C GLN A 161 -5.48 -15.45 8.82
N ALA A 162 -5.34 -16.73 8.50
CA ALA A 162 -4.81 -17.71 9.45
C ALA A 162 -3.41 -17.32 9.95
N ARG A 163 -2.52 -16.89 9.04
CA ARG A 163 -1.17 -16.43 9.40
C ARG A 163 -1.17 -15.12 10.21
N GLN A 164 -2.08 -14.18 9.90
CA GLN A 164 -2.15 -12.91 10.64
C GLN A 164 -2.70 -13.07 12.05
N ARG A 165 -3.70 -13.91 12.22
CA ARG A 165 -4.25 -14.22 13.55
C ARG A 165 -3.26 -14.95 14.45
N LYS A 166 -2.40 -15.79 13.85
CA LYS A 166 -1.60 -16.76 14.58
C LYS A 166 -2.56 -17.63 15.45
N GLU A 167 -2.42 -17.54 16.78
CA GLU A 167 -3.28 -18.24 17.74
C GLU A 167 -4.29 -17.32 18.44
N ALA A 168 -4.37 -16.04 18.00
CA ALA A 168 -5.28 -15.07 18.62
C ALA A 168 -6.73 -15.40 18.31
N MET A 169 -7.55 -15.47 19.37
CA MET A 169 -8.99 -15.70 19.27
C MET A 169 -9.78 -14.40 19.13
N GLU A 170 -9.17 -13.28 19.45
CA GLU A 170 -9.76 -11.94 19.42
C GLU A 170 -8.89 -10.96 18.66
N VAL A 171 -9.52 -9.97 18.06
CA VAL A 171 -8.86 -8.84 17.43
C VAL A 171 -8.80 -7.67 18.40
N GLU A 172 -7.62 -7.12 18.56
CA GLU A 172 -7.37 -5.93 19.37
C GLU A 172 -7.20 -4.69 18.50
N ASN A 173 -7.44 -3.52 19.09
CA ASN A 173 -7.21 -2.24 18.42
C ASN A 173 -7.98 -2.08 17.10
N HIS A 174 -9.18 -2.64 17.03
CA HIS A 174 -10.01 -2.60 15.83
C HIS A 174 -10.85 -1.32 15.76
N TYR A 175 -10.17 -0.22 15.50
CA TYR A 175 -10.74 1.11 15.39
C TYR A 175 -10.05 1.93 14.31
N THR A 176 -10.67 3.02 13.90
CA THR A 176 -10.08 4.00 12.98
C THR A 176 -9.89 5.35 13.68
N PRO A 177 -8.96 6.19 13.20
CA PRO A 177 -8.91 7.60 13.62
C PRO A 177 -10.24 8.30 13.27
N PRO A 178 -10.61 9.39 13.99
CA PRO A 178 -11.80 10.14 13.67
C PRO A 178 -11.72 10.73 12.26
N TRP A 179 -12.73 10.46 11.44
CA TRP A 179 -12.83 11.04 10.12
C TRP A 179 -13.48 12.42 10.17
N THR A 180 -13.06 13.29 9.25
CA THR A 180 -13.76 14.55 9.08
C THR A 180 -15.14 14.28 8.45
N PRO A 181 -16.17 15.08 8.74
CA PRO A 181 -17.48 14.97 8.08
C PRO A 181 -17.38 14.89 6.54
N ARG A 182 -16.47 15.66 5.95
CA ARG A 182 -16.22 15.65 4.50
C ARG A 182 -15.72 14.29 3.99
N ILE A 183 -14.82 13.62 4.73
CA ILE A 183 -14.32 12.30 4.36
C ILE A 183 -15.43 11.27 4.48
N LEU A 184 -16.25 11.37 5.53
CA LEU A 184 -17.39 10.49 5.73
C LEU A 184 -18.45 10.69 4.62
N ASP A 185 -18.78 11.94 4.28
CA ASP A 185 -19.69 12.25 3.17
C ASP A 185 -19.18 11.64 1.83
N MET A 186 -17.89 11.75 1.56
CA MET A 186 -17.27 11.11 0.39
C MET A 186 -17.43 9.59 0.43
N TYR A 187 -17.10 8.96 1.56
CA TYR A 187 -17.19 7.52 1.73
C TYR A 187 -18.60 7.00 1.45
N VAL A 188 -19.62 7.61 2.07
CA VAL A 188 -21.02 7.26 1.89
C VAL A 188 -21.47 7.46 0.44
N THR A 189 -21.06 8.56 -0.20
CA THR A 189 -21.40 8.83 -1.60
C THR A 189 -20.84 7.73 -2.52
N PHE A 190 -19.58 7.31 -2.32
CA PHE A 190 -19.00 6.22 -3.10
C PHE A 190 -19.63 4.85 -2.80
N ALA A 191 -19.99 4.59 -1.56
CA ALA A 191 -20.65 3.33 -1.18
C ALA A 191 -22.05 3.21 -1.81
N VAL A 192 -22.84 4.29 -1.80
CA VAL A 192 -24.18 4.31 -2.39
C VAL A 192 -24.14 4.17 -3.91
N GLN A 193 -23.21 4.87 -4.60
CA GLN A 193 -23.09 4.80 -6.06
C GLN A 193 -22.66 3.42 -6.61
N ARG A 194 -22.18 2.52 -5.77
CA ARG A 194 -21.81 1.15 -6.18
C ARG A 194 -22.89 0.12 -5.93
N LEU A 195 -24.01 0.52 -5.37
CA LEU A 195 -25.16 -0.36 -5.09
C LEU A 195 -26.27 -0.23 -6.17
N ASP A 196 -26.15 0.76 -7.06
CA ASP A 196 -26.96 0.94 -8.28
C ASP A 196 -26.20 0.38 -9.50
#